data_38bda2571845a227934866b79d72dd27
#
_entry.id   38bda2571845a227934866b79d72dd27
#
_cell.length_a   1.000
_cell.length_b   1.000
_cell.length_c   1.000
_cell.angle_alpha   90.00
_cell.angle_beta   90.00
_cell.angle_gamma   90.00
#
_symmetry.space_group_name_H-M   'P 1'
#
loop_
_entity.id
_entity.type
_entity.pdbx_description
1 polymer ?
#
loop_
_entity_poly.entity_id
_entity_poly.type
_entity_poly.pdbx_seq_one_letter_code
_entity_poly.pdbx_strand_id
1 'polypeptide(L)'
;MKLVIHPAVDQARLTEITKAAGTMTIVNATDEPSAVLALSDANAFFGKLTPSMLAVAQNLEWVQCPTASLEHFVFPELIEHPCVLTNMRGLYSDVIADHVFAYILCFARNLHLYLRQQMRSVYEPIGGEAARTAFATGPDHISAIDRAHLDIADCTLGVVGLGSIGREIARRACAFDMRVIAVDPVQMEQAPNVSVLLSLEELPRLLNESDFVVIAAPHTPDTER
;
A
#
# COMPACT_ATOMS: atom_id res chain seq x y z
N MET A 1 -29.91 -14.26 7.97
CA MET A 1 -28.55 -13.88 8.41
C MET A 1 -28.57 -12.45 8.95
N LYS A 2 -27.77 -12.18 9.97
CA LYS A 2 -27.67 -10.86 10.62
C LYS A 2 -26.21 -10.38 10.59
N LEU A 3 -26.01 -9.14 10.10
CA LEU A 3 -24.73 -8.44 10.09
C LEU A 3 -24.73 -7.32 11.14
N VAL A 4 -23.74 -7.31 12.00
CA VAL A 4 -23.48 -6.20 12.94
C VAL A 4 -22.30 -5.39 12.45
N ILE A 5 -22.45 -4.06 12.42
CA ILE A 5 -21.42 -3.10 12.04
C ILE A 5 -21.04 -2.30 13.28
N HIS A 6 -19.74 -2.26 13.61
CA HIS A 6 -19.23 -1.41 14.70
C HIS A 6 -17.73 -1.08 14.47
N PRO A 7 -17.32 0.17 14.58
CA PRO A 7 -18.12 1.39 14.83
C PRO A 7 -19.16 1.65 13.75
N ALA A 8 -20.22 2.36 14.12
CA ALA A 8 -21.29 2.70 13.19
C ALA A 8 -20.76 3.47 11.98
N VAL A 9 -21.23 3.10 10.79
CA VAL A 9 -20.98 3.85 9.55
C VAL A 9 -22.01 4.96 9.37
N ASP A 10 -21.68 5.96 8.57
CA ASP A 10 -22.61 7.02 8.19
C ASP A 10 -23.76 6.51 7.32
N GLN A 11 -24.80 7.34 7.17
CA GLN A 11 -26.02 6.96 6.47
C GLN A 11 -25.81 6.63 4.99
N ALA A 12 -24.85 7.27 4.31
CA ALA A 12 -24.57 7.01 2.90
C ALA A 12 -23.97 5.61 2.72
N ARG A 13 -22.96 5.26 3.53
CA ARG A 13 -22.35 3.93 3.55
C ARG A 13 -23.35 2.85 3.99
N LEU A 14 -24.16 3.14 5.01
CA LEU A 14 -25.20 2.21 5.49
C LEU A 14 -26.19 1.87 4.37
N THR A 15 -26.59 2.86 3.57
CA THR A 15 -27.49 2.66 2.44
C THR A 15 -26.90 1.71 1.40
N GLU A 16 -25.61 1.90 1.02
CA GLU A 16 -24.95 1.02 0.07
C GLU A 16 -24.73 -0.40 0.63
N ILE A 17 -24.34 -0.49 1.90
CA ILE A 17 -24.21 -1.81 2.57
C ILE A 17 -25.55 -2.53 2.61
N THR A 18 -26.62 -1.84 2.97
CA THR A 18 -27.98 -2.42 3.02
C THR A 18 -28.41 -2.92 1.65
N LYS A 19 -28.15 -2.15 0.61
CA LYS A 19 -28.43 -2.54 -0.77
C LYS A 19 -27.66 -3.80 -1.19
N ALA A 20 -26.37 -3.88 -0.83
CA ALA A 20 -25.50 -5.02 -1.14
C ALA A 20 -25.86 -6.26 -0.32
N ALA A 21 -26.30 -6.09 0.92
CA ALA A 21 -26.63 -7.17 1.85
C ALA A 21 -27.95 -7.92 1.51
N GLY A 22 -28.78 -7.36 0.64
CA GLY A 22 -30.00 -8.00 0.19
C GLY A 22 -30.99 -8.29 1.33
N THR A 23 -31.18 -9.57 1.69
CA THR A 23 -32.13 -10.00 2.74
C THR A 23 -31.53 -10.06 4.14
N MET A 24 -30.26 -9.69 4.32
CA MET A 24 -29.63 -9.70 5.64
C MET A 24 -30.20 -8.58 6.53
N THR A 25 -30.44 -8.89 7.80
CA THR A 25 -30.73 -7.87 8.81
C THR A 25 -29.44 -7.15 9.18
N ILE A 26 -29.42 -5.81 9.14
CA ILE A 26 -28.24 -5.01 9.46
C ILE A 26 -28.47 -4.25 10.77
N VAL A 27 -27.51 -4.33 11.69
CA VAL A 27 -27.44 -3.53 12.90
C VAL A 27 -26.21 -2.65 12.82
N ASN A 28 -26.41 -1.32 12.73
CA ASN A 28 -25.35 -0.32 12.72
C ASN A 28 -25.17 0.19 14.17
N ALA A 29 -24.31 -0.48 14.94
CA ALA A 29 -24.15 -0.25 16.38
C ALA A 29 -23.30 0.98 16.65
N THR A 30 -23.82 1.93 17.42
CA THR A 30 -23.16 3.21 17.73
C THR A 30 -22.14 3.09 18.86
N ASP A 31 -22.27 2.09 19.71
CA ASP A 31 -21.40 1.84 20.85
C ASP A 31 -21.14 0.34 21.05
N GLU A 32 -20.12 0.01 21.83
CA GLU A 32 -19.73 -1.37 22.10
C GLU A 32 -20.82 -2.18 22.83
N PRO A 33 -21.53 -1.66 23.84
CA PRO A 33 -22.62 -2.41 24.48
C PRO A 33 -23.74 -2.82 23.52
N SER A 34 -24.13 -1.94 22.60
CA SER A 34 -25.14 -2.27 21.58
C SER A 34 -24.61 -3.29 20.56
N ALA A 35 -23.32 -3.21 20.20
CA ALA A 35 -22.68 -4.20 19.34
C ALA A 35 -22.63 -5.59 20.02
N VAL A 36 -22.22 -5.67 21.27
CA VAL A 36 -22.20 -6.91 22.07
C VAL A 36 -23.59 -7.54 22.15
N LEU A 37 -24.62 -6.75 22.45
CA LEU A 37 -26.01 -7.23 22.51
C LEU A 37 -26.44 -7.79 21.13
N ALA A 38 -26.13 -7.07 20.05
CA ALA A 38 -26.55 -7.47 18.72
C ALA A 38 -25.79 -8.70 18.18
N LEU A 39 -24.56 -8.95 18.69
CA LEU A 39 -23.72 -10.08 18.26
C LEU A 39 -24.20 -11.43 18.78
N SER A 40 -25.01 -11.48 19.84
CA SER A 40 -25.46 -12.74 20.47
C SER A 40 -26.16 -13.71 19.51
N ASP A 41 -26.79 -13.20 18.47
CA ASP A 41 -27.50 -13.97 17.42
C ASP A 41 -27.01 -13.61 15.98
N ALA A 42 -25.91 -12.89 15.85
CA ALA A 42 -25.38 -12.46 14.56
C ALA A 42 -24.55 -13.56 13.86
N ASN A 43 -24.62 -13.58 12.52
CA ASN A 43 -23.81 -14.45 11.68
C ASN A 43 -22.56 -13.75 11.13
N ALA A 44 -22.60 -12.42 11.04
CA ALA A 44 -21.53 -11.63 10.44
C ALA A 44 -21.23 -10.36 11.24
N PHE A 45 -19.96 -9.95 11.22
CA PHE A 45 -19.49 -8.72 11.84
C PHE A 45 -18.60 -7.94 10.88
N PHE A 46 -18.82 -6.64 10.80
CA PHE A 46 -17.95 -5.71 10.06
C PHE A 46 -17.37 -4.68 11.02
N GLY A 47 -16.05 -4.68 11.18
CA GLY A 47 -15.35 -3.76 12.05
C GLY A 47 -14.16 -4.38 12.80
N LYS A 48 -13.83 -3.80 13.97
CA LYS A 48 -12.81 -4.32 14.88
C LYS A 48 -13.48 -5.18 15.96
N LEU A 49 -13.45 -6.49 15.77
CA LEU A 49 -13.94 -7.43 16.77
C LEU A 49 -13.02 -7.43 18.00
N THR A 50 -13.58 -7.44 19.20
CA THR A 50 -12.86 -7.56 20.46
C THR A 50 -13.08 -8.93 21.10
N PRO A 51 -12.22 -9.38 22.06
CA PRO A 51 -12.46 -10.62 22.78
C PRO A 51 -13.83 -10.67 23.50
N SER A 52 -14.27 -9.54 24.06
CA SER A 52 -15.59 -9.41 24.70
C SER A 52 -16.75 -9.59 23.74
N MET A 53 -16.62 -9.09 22.51
CA MET A 53 -17.59 -9.28 21.43
C MET A 53 -17.61 -10.72 20.94
N LEU A 54 -16.44 -11.32 20.73
CA LEU A 54 -16.34 -12.71 20.26
C LEU A 54 -16.96 -13.68 21.27
N ALA A 55 -16.75 -13.45 22.56
CA ALA A 55 -17.27 -14.33 23.64
C ALA A 55 -18.79 -14.50 23.64
N VAL A 56 -19.54 -13.54 23.10
CA VAL A 56 -21.03 -13.60 23.02
C VAL A 56 -21.53 -14.02 21.64
N ALA A 57 -20.68 -14.06 20.64
CA ALA A 57 -21.05 -14.23 19.23
C ALA A 57 -21.16 -15.74 18.86
N GLN A 58 -22.17 -16.43 19.39
CA GLN A 58 -22.33 -17.89 19.28
C GLN A 58 -22.54 -18.41 17.85
N ASN A 59 -23.07 -17.58 16.95
CA ASN A 59 -23.41 -17.95 15.58
C ASN A 59 -22.55 -17.25 14.53
N LEU A 60 -21.39 -16.71 14.93
CA LEU A 60 -20.55 -15.92 14.05
C LEU A 60 -19.82 -16.81 13.02
N GLU A 61 -20.11 -16.57 11.76
CA GLU A 61 -19.54 -17.29 10.61
C GLU A 61 -18.55 -16.45 9.82
N TRP A 62 -18.68 -15.11 9.85
CA TRP A 62 -17.86 -14.20 9.05
C TRP A 62 -17.53 -12.90 9.77
N VAL A 63 -16.25 -12.51 9.69
CA VAL A 63 -15.74 -11.22 10.16
C VAL A 63 -15.05 -10.50 9.01
N GLN A 64 -15.47 -9.29 8.72
CA GLN A 64 -14.82 -8.39 7.77
C GLN A 64 -14.08 -7.29 8.51
N CYS A 65 -12.73 -7.25 8.40
CA CYS A 65 -11.93 -6.15 8.89
C CYS A 65 -11.94 -4.97 7.92
N PRO A 66 -12.02 -3.71 8.41
CA PRO A 66 -12.08 -2.51 7.57
C PRO A 66 -10.72 -2.05 7.03
N THR A 67 -9.66 -2.82 7.23
CA THR A 67 -8.27 -2.50 6.84
C THR A 67 -7.67 -3.60 5.98
N ALA A 68 -6.56 -3.28 5.30
CA ALA A 68 -5.79 -4.28 4.57
C ALA A 68 -4.84 -5.07 5.49
N SER A 69 -4.33 -4.44 6.56
CA SER A 69 -3.51 -5.11 7.57
C SER A 69 -4.41 -5.74 8.66
N LEU A 70 -4.01 -6.90 9.17
CA LEU A 70 -4.72 -7.65 10.22
C LEU A 70 -4.00 -7.63 11.57
N GLU A 71 -2.78 -7.11 11.66
CA GLU A 71 -1.93 -7.16 12.86
C GLU A 71 -2.56 -6.57 14.13
N HIS A 72 -3.48 -5.59 13.99
CA HIS A 72 -4.22 -4.99 15.11
C HIS A 72 -5.63 -5.55 15.29
N PHE A 73 -5.99 -6.56 14.53
CA PHE A 73 -7.35 -7.14 14.50
C PHE A 73 -7.37 -8.59 14.95
N VAL A 74 -6.26 -9.32 14.83
CA VAL A 74 -6.16 -10.71 15.25
C VAL A 74 -5.76 -10.81 16.72
N PHE A 75 -6.33 -11.79 17.42
CA PHE A 75 -6.02 -12.17 18.79
C PHE A 75 -6.21 -13.69 18.92
N PRO A 76 -5.64 -14.34 19.96
CA PRO A 76 -5.59 -15.81 20.02
C PRO A 76 -6.95 -16.48 19.83
N GLU A 77 -7.98 -16.01 20.52
CA GLU A 77 -9.32 -16.62 20.47
C GLU A 77 -9.97 -16.47 19.08
N LEU A 78 -9.68 -15.39 18.34
CA LEU A 78 -10.18 -15.21 16.98
C LEU A 78 -9.44 -16.11 15.99
N ILE A 79 -8.15 -16.34 16.19
CA ILE A 79 -7.33 -17.22 15.33
C ILE A 79 -7.84 -18.68 15.44
N GLU A 80 -8.26 -19.10 16.62
CA GLU A 80 -8.78 -20.44 16.88
C GLU A 80 -10.29 -20.57 16.54
N HIS A 81 -10.98 -19.45 16.31
CA HIS A 81 -12.41 -19.44 16.03
C HIS A 81 -12.70 -19.93 14.60
N PRO A 82 -13.75 -20.74 14.36
CA PRO A 82 -14.07 -21.29 13.04
C PRO A 82 -14.60 -20.28 12.02
N CYS A 83 -14.87 -19.03 12.41
CA CYS A 83 -15.36 -18.02 11.46
C CYS A 83 -14.33 -17.66 10.40
N VAL A 84 -14.80 -17.27 9.23
CA VAL A 84 -13.96 -16.76 8.15
C VAL A 84 -13.61 -15.30 8.43
N LEU A 85 -12.31 -14.99 8.54
CA LEU A 85 -11.81 -13.63 8.66
C LEU A 85 -11.38 -13.11 7.28
N THR A 86 -11.90 -11.96 6.88
CA THR A 86 -11.55 -11.27 5.63
C THR A 86 -11.14 -9.84 5.90
N ASN A 87 -10.38 -9.25 4.94
CA ASN A 87 -9.87 -7.89 5.04
C ASN A 87 -10.08 -7.10 3.73
N MET A 88 -9.66 -5.84 3.70
CA MET A 88 -9.75 -4.93 2.55
C MET A 88 -8.49 -4.97 1.67
N ARG A 89 -7.88 -6.15 1.49
CA ARG A 89 -6.69 -6.30 0.65
C ARG A 89 -6.99 -5.89 -0.79
N GLY A 90 -6.12 -5.05 -1.35
CA GLY A 90 -6.22 -4.57 -2.74
C GLY A 90 -6.97 -3.25 -2.91
N LEU A 91 -7.78 -2.83 -1.93
CA LEU A 91 -8.61 -1.62 -2.04
C LEU A 91 -7.79 -0.32 -2.10
N TYR A 92 -6.62 -0.29 -1.46
CA TYR A 92 -5.78 0.91 -1.34
C TYR A 92 -4.51 0.86 -2.20
N SER A 93 -4.37 -0.14 -3.07
CA SER A 93 -3.13 -0.37 -3.81
C SER A 93 -2.78 0.75 -4.77
N ASP A 94 -3.78 1.34 -5.42
CA ASP A 94 -3.65 2.44 -6.36
C ASP A 94 -3.20 3.73 -5.67
N VAL A 95 -3.88 4.17 -4.62
CA VAL A 95 -3.53 5.40 -3.90
C VAL A 95 -2.18 5.30 -3.19
N ILE A 96 -1.82 4.10 -2.68
CA ILE A 96 -0.49 3.87 -2.10
C ILE A 96 0.59 3.95 -3.19
N ALA A 97 0.35 3.35 -4.35
CA ALA A 97 1.28 3.42 -5.45
C ALA A 97 1.44 4.85 -5.99
N ASP A 98 0.37 5.65 -6.07
CA ASP A 98 0.45 7.08 -6.40
C ASP A 98 1.34 7.83 -5.40
N HIS A 99 1.20 7.54 -4.12
CA HIS A 99 2.00 8.18 -3.06
C HIS A 99 3.48 7.81 -3.16
N VAL A 100 3.80 6.54 -3.45
CA VAL A 100 5.18 6.08 -3.70
C VAL A 100 5.79 6.84 -4.88
N PHE A 101 5.06 6.96 -6.01
CA PHE A 101 5.56 7.71 -7.17
C PHE A 101 5.67 9.21 -6.92
N ALA A 102 4.81 9.79 -6.08
CA ALA A 102 4.98 11.18 -5.65
C ALA A 102 6.33 11.39 -4.93
N TYR A 103 6.77 10.45 -4.09
CA TYR A 103 8.10 10.50 -3.46
C TYR A 103 9.24 10.29 -4.47
N ILE A 104 9.16 9.26 -5.32
CA ILE A 104 10.18 8.98 -6.35
C ILE A 104 10.39 10.22 -7.21
N LEU A 105 9.33 10.80 -7.75
CA LEU A 105 9.40 12.01 -8.58
C LEU A 105 9.88 13.23 -7.80
N CYS A 106 9.47 13.37 -6.54
CA CYS A 106 9.94 14.45 -5.67
C CYS A 106 11.46 14.43 -5.51
N PHE A 107 12.06 13.27 -5.29
CA PHE A 107 13.50 13.12 -5.16
C PHE A 107 14.21 13.20 -6.51
N ALA A 108 13.74 12.50 -7.54
CA ALA A 108 14.35 12.49 -8.85
C ALA A 108 14.43 13.90 -9.47
N ARG A 109 13.42 14.72 -9.25
CA ARG A 109 13.30 16.09 -9.80
C ARG A 109 13.65 17.20 -8.80
N ASN A 110 14.18 16.87 -7.61
CA ASN A 110 14.53 17.82 -6.54
C ASN A 110 13.37 18.74 -6.09
N LEU A 111 12.11 18.31 -6.22
CA LEU A 111 10.95 19.15 -5.92
C LEU A 111 10.96 19.65 -4.47
N HIS A 112 11.41 18.82 -3.52
CA HIS A 112 11.54 19.18 -2.11
C HIS A 112 12.52 20.32 -1.85
N LEU A 113 13.55 20.49 -2.71
CA LEU A 113 14.52 21.59 -2.65
C LEU A 113 13.97 22.82 -3.35
N TYR A 114 13.37 22.67 -4.55
CA TYR A 114 12.75 23.77 -5.28
C TYR A 114 11.60 24.40 -4.51
N LEU A 115 10.79 23.61 -3.80
CA LEU A 115 9.72 24.12 -2.95
C LEU A 115 10.27 25.05 -1.84
N ARG A 116 11.40 24.67 -1.21
CA ARG A 116 12.06 25.52 -0.20
C ARG A 116 12.61 26.82 -0.80
N GLN A 117 13.10 26.78 -2.03
CA GLN A 117 13.53 27.99 -2.76
C GLN A 117 12.33 28.89 -3.07
N GLN A 118 11.22 28.32 -3.56
CA GLN A 118 9.99 29.04 -3.85
C GLN A 118 9.45 29.76 -2.62
N MET A 119 9.44 29.12 -1.45
CA MET A 119 9.00 29.75 -0.20
C MET A 119 9.84 30.97 0.22
N ARG A 120 11.08 31.06 -0.28
CA ARG A 120 11.99 32.19 -0.06
C ARG A 120 12.02 33.17 -1.25
N SER A 121 11.18 32.95 -2.27
CA SER A 121 11.19 33.73 -3.53
C SER A 121 12.56 33.74 -4.22
N VAL A 122 13.30 32.63 -4.13
CA VAL A 122 14.62 32.43 -4.75
C VAL A 122 14.49 31.43 -5.89
N TYR A 123 15.21 31.65 -6.97
CA TYR A 123 15.35 30.69 -8.07
C TYR A 123 16.85 30.41 -8.31
N GLU A 124 17.30 29.27 -7.85
CA GLU A 124 18.66 28.77 -8.03
C GLU A 124 18.56 27.32 -8.56
N PRO A 125 18.73 27.09 -9.87
CA PRO A 125 18.66 25.75 -10.43
C PRO A 125 19.69 24.82 -9.78
N ILE A 126 19.24 23.66 -9.32
CA ILE A 126 20.11 22.65 -8.72
C ILE A 126 21.01 22.09 -9.83
N GLY A 127 22.34 22.10 -9.62
CA GLY A 127 23.33 21.84 -10.66
C GLY A 127 23.81 23.10 -11.38
N GLY A 128 23.18 24.26 -11.13
CA GLY A 128 23.61 25.58 -11.65
C GLY A 128 23.12 25.87 -13.07
N GLU A 129 23.23 27.15 -13.47
CA GLU A 129 22.83 27.63 -14.82
C GLU A 129 23.96 27.61 -15.87
N ALA A 130 25.18 27.31 -15.47
CA ALA A 130 26.33 27.31 -16.40
C ALA A 130 26.13 26.36 -17.61
N ALA A 131 25.22 25.39 -17.47
CA ALA A 131 24.86 24.45 -18.52
C ALA A 131 24.12 25.10 -19.73
N ARG A 132 23.52 26.29 -19.60
CA ARG A 132 22.84 26.95 -20.73
C ARG A 132 23.80 27.30 -21.88
N THR A 133 25.09 27.35 -21.62
CA THR A 133 26.15 27.51 -22.64
C THR A 133 26.61 26.16 -23.20
N ALA A 134 26.21 25.05 -22.62
CA ALA A 134 26.69 23.72 -22.98
C ALA A 134 26.17 23.19 -24.32
N PHE A 135 25.18 23.83 -24.94
CA PHE A 135 24.77 23.51 -26.32
C PHE A 135 25.97 23.58 -27.32
N ALA A 136 27.01 24.32 -26.97
CA ALA A 136 28.24 24.39 -27.75
C ALA A 136 29.23 23.22 -27.52
N THR A 137 28.98 22.38 -26.49
CA THR A 137 29.91 21.31 -26.07
C THR A 137 29.62 19.97 -26.78
N GLY A 138 28.45 19.84 -27.43
CA GLY A 138 28.07 18.65 -28.22
C GLY A 138 27.09 17.74 -27.49
N PRO A 139 26.51 16.76 -28.22
CA PRO A 139 25.38 15.94 -27.73
C PRO A 139 25.77 14.97 -26.59
N ASP A 140 27.05 14.63 -26.45
CA ASP A 140 27.53 13.69 -25.41
C ASP A 140 27.88 14.39 -24.08
N HIS A 141 27.64 15.71 -23.99
CA HIS A 141 27.97 16.47 -22.79
C HIS A 141 26.84 16.37 -21.75
N ILE A 142 27.12 15.67 -20.66
CA ILE A 142 26.19 15.60 -19.49
C ILE A 142 26.56 16.77 -18.56
N SER A 143 25.67 17.74 -18.46
CA SER A 143 25.87 18.93 -17.63
C SER A 143 25.67 18.65 -16.13
N ALA A 144 26.04 19.59 -15.26
CA ALA A 144 25.83 19.47 -13.84
C ALA A 144 24.32 19.46 -13.48
N ILE A 145 23.49 20.17 -14.22
CA ILE A 145 22.02 20.17 -14.03
C ILE A 145 21.42 18.83 -14.45
N ASP A 146 21.90 18.22 -15.53
CA ASP A 146 21.44 16.89 -15.97
C ASP A 146 21.76 15.82 -14.91
N ARG A 147 22.98 15.87 -14.35
CA ARG A 147 23.38 14.96 -13.26
C ARG A 147 22.62 15.17 -11.96
N ALA A 148 22.13 16.39 -11.72
CA ALA A 148 21.35 16.71 -10.53
C ALA A 148 19.88 16.28 -10.63
N HIS A 149 19.38 15.95 -11.82
CA HIS A 149 17.99 15.58 -12.07
C HIS A 149 17.94 14.22 -12.76
N LEU A 150 17.48 13.20 -12.02
CA LEU A 150 17.36 11.85 -12.56
C LEU A 150 16.24 11.78 -13.60
N ASP A 151 16.52 11.15 -14.74
CA ASP A 151 15.47 10.61 -15.59
C ASP A 151 15.07 9.23 -15.03
N ILE A 152 13.83 9.08 -14.60
CA ILE A 152 13.40 7.84 -13.95
C ILE A 152 13.26 6.67 -14.93
N ALA A 153 13.20 6.94 -16.25
CA ALA A 153 13.24 5.90 -17.28
C ALA A 153 14.58 5.14 -17.29
N ASP A 154 15.67 5.82 -16.92
CA ASP A 154 17.00 5.21 -16.79
C ASP A 154 17.20 4.48 -15.44
N CYS A 155 16.22 4.56 -14.53
CA CYS A 155 16.34 4.05 -13.18
C CYS A 155 15.74 2.64 -13.02
N THR A 156 16.32 1.89 -12.08
CA THR A 156 15.81 0.60 -11.65
C THR A 156 15.03 0.75 -10.34
N LEU A 157 13.81 0.24 -10.32
CA LEU A 157 13.00 0.13 -9.11
C LEU A 157 13.07 -1.29 -8.54
N GLY A 158 13.57 -1.41 -7.32
CA GLY A 158 13.52 -2.62 -6.52
C GLY A 158 12.23 -2.70 -5.70
N VAL A 159 11.49 -3.79 -5.81
CA VAL A 159 10.25 -4.02 -5.07
C VAL A 159 10.40 -5.24 -4.16
N VAL A 160 10.32 -5.04 -2.85
CA VAL A 160 10.32 -6.11 -1.86
C VAL A 160 8.87 -6.41 -1.46
N GLY A 161 8.35 -7.55 -1.92
CA GLY A 161 6.96 -7.96 -1.78
C GLY A 161 6.08 -7.62 -3.00
N LEU A 162 5.60 -8.65 -3.71
CA LEU A 162 4.72 -8.55 -4.89
C LEU A 162 3.26 -8.88 -4.56
N GLY A 163 2.78 -8.41 -3.41
CA GLY A 163 1.36 -8.38 -3.08
C GLY A 163 0.58 -7.40 -3.97
N SER A 164 -0.66 -7.09 -3.62
CA SER A 164 -1.51 -6.15 -4.38
C SER A 164 -0.84 -4.78 -4.56
N ILE A 165 -0.18 -4.26 -3.52
CA ILE A 165 0.51 -2.96 -3.54
C ILE A 165 1.75 -3.04 -4.42
N GLY A 166 2.63 -4.03 -4.20
CA GLY A 166 3.88 -4.15 -4.97
C GLY A 166 3.65 -4.33 -6.47
N ARG A 167 2.64 -5.10 -6.86
CA ARG A 167 2.23 -5.26 -8.27
C ARG A 167 1.72 -3.95 -8.88
N GLU A 168 0.96 -3.17 -8.12
CA GLU A 168 0.44 -1.90 -8.60
C GLU A 168 1.55 -0.85 -8.74
N ILE A 169 2.55 -0.88 -7.84
CA ILE A 169 3.76 -0.07 -7.96
C ILE A 169 4.57 -0.48 -9.20
N ALA A 170 4.78 -1.78 -9.42
CA ALA A 170 5.48 -2.29 -10.61
C ALA A 170 4.77 -1.87 -11.91
N ARG A 171 3.44 -1.91 -11.95
CA ARG A 171 2.64 -1.46 -13.10
C ARG A 171 2.86 0.02 -13.42
N ARG A 172 2.94 0.90 -12.38
CA ARG A 172 3.23 2.32 -12.57
C ARG A 172 4.67 2.55 -13.00
N ALA A 173 5.62 1.81 -12.44
CA ALA A 173 7.03 1.89 -12.83
C ALA A 173 7.22 1.65 -14.33
N CYS A 174 6.56 0.62 -14.87
CA CYS A 174 6.58 0.35 -16.31
C CYS A 174 5.96 1.47 -17.15
N ALA A 175 4.96 2.22 -16.63
CA ALA A 175 4.41 3.37 -17.34
C ALA A 175 5.38 4.58 -17.38
N PHE A 176 6.42 4.55 -16.57
CA PHE A 176 7.55 5.48 -16.59
C PHE A 176 8.81 4.88 -17.24
N ASP A 177 8.66 3.75 -17.93
CA ASP A 177 9.73 3.01 -18.60
C ASP A 177 10.88 2.54 -17.66
N MET A 178 10.63 2.50 -16.34
CA MET A 178 11.61 2.01 -15.37
C MET A 178 11.81 0.49 -15.51
N ARG A 179 13.03 0.05 -15.29
CA ARG A 179 13.34 -1.37 -15.07
C ARG A 179 12.85 -1.77 -13.66
N VAL A 180 12.06 -2.83 -13.56
CA VAL A 180 11.57 -3.33 -12.27
C VAL A 180 12.22 -4.67 -11.95
N ILE A 181 12.85 -4.77 -10.78
CA ILE A 181 13.29 -6.02 -10.18
C ILE A 181 12.57 -6.25 -8.86
N ALA A 182 12.23 -7.48 -8.54
CA ALA A 182 11.45 -7.75 -7.35
C ALA A 182 11.90 -8.99 -6.61
N VAL A 183 11.66 -9.00 -5.29
CA VAL A 183 11.81 -10.16 -4.40
C VAL A 183 10.47 -10.45 -3.75
N ASP A 184 10.00 -11.70 -3.85
CA ASP A 184 8.81 -12.17 -3.15
C ASP A 184 8.97 -13.66 -2.80
N PRO A 185 8.81 -14.08 -1.52
CA PRO A 185 9.00 -15.46 -1.12
C PRO A 185 7.89 -16.41 -1.60
N VAL A 186 6.72 -15.87 -1.98
CA VAL A 186 5.55 -16.66 -2.38
C VAL A 186 5.39 -16.69 -3.90
N GLN A 187 5.77 -15.60 -4.58
CA GLN A 187 5.66 -15.51 -6.03
C GLN A 187 6.83 -16.24 -6.69
N MET A 188 6.55 -17.38 -7.33
CA MET A 188 7.57 -18.21 -7.97
C MET A 188 7.59 -18.05 -9.50
N GLU A 189 6.56 -17.47 -10.08
CA GLU A 189 6.43 -17.24 -11.51
C GLU A 189 6.64 -15.78 -11.89
N GLN A 190 7.11 -15.53 -13.10
CA GLN A 190 7.28 -14.20 -13.67
C GLN A 190 6.00 -13.37 -13.50
N ALA A 191 6.09 -12.27 -12.79
CA ALA A 191 4.97 -11.36 -12.60
C ALA A 191 4.90 -10.33 -13.75
N PRO A 192 3.71 -9.93 -14.19
CA PRO A 192 3.56 -8.81 -15.14
C PRO A 192 4.26 -7.55 -14.61
N ASN A 193 4.87 -6.79 -15.53
CA ASN A 193 5.58 -5.54 -15.22
C ASN A 193 6.82 -5.70 -14.31
N VAL A 194 7.36 -6.90 -14.19
CA VAL A 194 8.60 -7.19 -13.47
C VAL A 194 9.61 -7.77 -14.44
N SER A 195 10.77 -7.11 -14.60
CA SER A 195 11.82 -7.54 -15.51
C SER A 195 12.56 -8.76 -14.98
N VAL A 196 12.81 -8.78 -13.66
CA VAL A 196 13.52 -9.88 -12.98
C VAL A 196 12.84 -10.14 -11.65
N LEU A 197 12.44 -11.39 -11.44
CA LEU A 197 11.97 -11.87 -10.13
C LEU A 197 13.11 -12.65 -9.47
N LEU A 198 13.47 -12.25 -8.27
CA LEU A 198 14.56 -12.77 -7.48
C LEU A 198 14.04 -13.56 -6.27
N SER A 199 14.82 -14.50 -5.80
CA SER A 199 14.58 -15.19 -4.53
C SER A 199 14.93 -14.29 -3.33
N LEU A 200 14.52 -14.69 -2.12
CA LEU A 200 14.81 -13.92 -0.91
C LEU A 200 16.33 -13.84 -0.63
N GLU A 201 17.07 -14.88 -0.97
CA GLU A 201 18.54 -14.93 -0.82
C GLU A 201 19.25 -13.93 -1.75
N GLU A 202 18.59 -13.52 -2.83
CA GLU A 202 19.08 -12.52 -3.79
C GLU A 202 18.69 -11.07 -3.42
N LEU A 203 18.10 -10.83 -2.25
CA LEU A 203 17.80 -9.47 -1.76
C LEU A 203 19.01 -8.52 -1.83
N PRO A 204 20.26 -8.95 -1.49
CA PRO A 204 21.43 -8.07 -1.66
C PRO A 204 21.65 -7.63 -3.12
N ARG A 205 21.32 -8.47 -4.09
CA ARG A 205 21.39 -8.15 -5.51
C ARG A 205 20.35 -7.08 -5.88
N LEU A 206 19.10 -7.23 -5.41
CA LEU A 206 18.07 -6.22 -5.59
C LEU A 206 18.54 -4.86 -5.05
N LEU A 207 19.08 -4.82 -3.83
CA LEU A 207 19.54 -3.58 -3.20
C LEU A 207 20.70 -2.93 -3.98
N ASN A 208 21.60 -3.73 -4.55
CA ASN A 208 22.75 -3.23 -5.32
C ASN A 208 22.36 -2.73 -6.73
N GLU A 209 21.35 -3.32 -7.37
CA GLU A 209 20.93 -2.96 -8.72
C GLU A 209 19.87 -1.85 -8.76
N SER A 210 19.29 -1.45 -7.61
CA SER A 210 18.18 -0.49 -7.56
C SER A 210 18.61 0.91 -7.26
N ASP A 211 18.06 1.88 -8.00
CA ASP A 211 18.16 3.31 -7.70
C ASP A 211 17.13 3.72 -6.64
N PHE A 212 15.97 3.08 -6.65
CA PHE A 212 14.91 3.23 -5.67
C PHE A 212 14.48 1.86 -5.15
N VAL A 213 14.24 1.76 -3.86
CA VAL A 213 13.74 0.53 -3.22
C VAL A 213 12.42 0.82 -2.51
N VAL A 214 11.41 0.01 -2.80
CA VAL A 214 10.11 0.06 -2.13
C VAL A 214 9.88 -1.26 -1.38
N ILE A 215 9.59 -1.15 -0.09
CA ILE A 215 9.22 -2.28 0.76
C ILE A 215 7.70 -2.31 0.88
N ALA A 216 7.09 -3.32 0.26
CA ALA A 216 5.65 -3.60 0.27
C ALA A 216 5.33 -4.98 0.89
N ALA A 217 6.29 -5.53 1.64
CA ALA A 217 6.13 -6.78 2.38
C ALA A 217 5.22 -6.58 3.60
N PRO A 218 4.46 -7.60 4.03
CA PRO A 218 3.67 -7.53 5.24
C PRO A 218 4.57 -7.49 6.48
N HIS A 219 4.08 -6.85 7.56
CA HIS A 219 4.71 -6.94 8.87
C HIS A 219 4.40 -8.31 9.48
N THR A 220 5.43 -9.12 9.68
CA THR A 220 5.36 -10.46 10.27
C THR A 220 6.55 -10.66 11.21
N PRO A 221 6.53 -11.66 12.10
CA PRO A 221 7.69 -11.97 12.95
C PRO A 221 8.99 -12.18 12.16
N ASP A 222 8.92 -12.68 10.93
CA ASP A 222 10.08 -12.90 10.06
C ASP A 222 10.60 -11.61 9.40
N THR A 223 9.77 -10.58 9.29
CA THR A 223 10.14 -9.28 8.71
C THR A 223 10.42 -8.21 9.78
N GLU A 224 10.19 -8.50 11.05
CA GLU A 224 10.46 -7.63 12.19
C GLU A 224 11.90 -7.82 12.65
N ARG A 225 12.81 -6.87 12.30
CA ARG A 225 14.19 -6.82 12.81
C ARG A 225 14.68 -5.38 12.95
#